data_e53933950ecb80491dfbd5277b0a6bed
#
_entry.id   e53933950ecb80491dfbd5277b0a6bed
#
_cell.length_a   1.000
_cell.length_b   1.000
_cell.length_c   1.000
_cell.angle_alpha   90.00
_cell.angle_beta   90.00
_cell.angle_gamma   90.00
#
_symmetry.space_group_name_H-M   'P 1'
#
loop_
_entity.id
_entity.type
_entity.pdbx_description
1 polymer ?
#
loop_
_entity_poly.entity_id
_entity_poly.type
_entity_poly.pdbx_seq_one_letter_code
_entity_poly.pdbx_strand_id
1 'polypeptide(L)'
;MRFLVDTNVVSENRKGERANPGVREWFAAVDSEDLALSVLVLGELRLGVLRLERRDPAAAAHLSSWLTRLERAYRGRLVPVDSAVTEAWARLNVSRPLPVIDSLQAATAKVHGLTLVTRNVDDLEGVDVPLLNPFSG
;
A
#
# COMPACT_ATOMS: atom_id res chain seq x y z
N MET A 1 8.84 6.71 -10.55
CA MET A 1 8.12 6.35 -9.32
C MET A 1 8.72 7.07 -8.13
N ARG A 2 7.88 7.63 -7.29
CA ARG A 2 8.31 8.37 -6.09
C ARG A 2 7.66 7.82 -4.82
N PHE A 3 6.46 7.24 -4.94
CA PHE A 3 5.64 6.85 -3.80
C PHE A 3 5.24 5.38 -3.90
N LEU A 4 5.41 4.66 -2.80
CA LEU A 4 4.87 3.32 -2.63
C LEU A 4 3.63 3.44 -1.75
N VAL A 5 2.45 3.06 -2.27
CA VAL A 5 1.17 3.32 -1.60
C VAL A 5 0.71 2.07 -0.85
N ASP A 6 0.48 2.22 0.47
CA ASP A 6 0.03 1.13 1.33
C ASP A 6 -1.44 0.79 1.09
N THR A 7 -1.81 -0.43 1.46
CA THR A 7 -3.16 -0.96 1.31
C THR A 7 -4.23 -0.06 1.93
N ASN A 8 -3.99 0.46 3.14
CA ASN A 8 -4.98 1.31 3.81
C ASN A 8 -5.29 2.60 3.05
N VAL A 9 -4.29 3.14 2.35
CA VAL A 9 -4.45 4.36 1.54
C VAL A 9 -5.19 4.03 0.24
N VAL A 10 -4.82 2.92 -0.42
CA VAL A 10 -5.49 2.47 -1.65
C VAL A 10 -6.97 2.15 -1.36
N SER A 11 -7.25 1.46 -0.27
CA SER A 11 -8.61 1.11 0.14
C SER A 11 -9.44 2.35 0.46
N GLU A 12 -8.84 3.34 1.10
CA GLU A 12 -9.54 4.60 1.39
C GLU A 12 -9.89 5.34 0.10
N ASN A 13 -8.94 5.41 -0.85
CA ASN A 13 -9.17 6.08 -2.13
C ASN A 13 -10.30 5.44 -2.94
N ARG A 14 -10.53 4.13 -2.78
CA ARG A 14 -11.63 3.43 -3.45
C ARG A 14 -13.00 4.00 -3.11
N LYS A 15 -13.16 4.62 -1.95
CA LYS A 15 -14.43 5.21 -1.51
C LYS A 15 -14.86 6.42 -2.35
N GLY A 16 -13.97 6.95 -3.20
CA GLY A 16 -14.27 8.09 -4.06
C GLY A 16 -14.62 9.33 -3.26
N GLU A 17 -15.78 9.92 -3.50
CA GLU A 17 -16.21 11.14 -2.82
C GLU A 17 -16.38 10.97 -1.30
N ARG A 18 -16.54 9.73 -0.83
CA ARG A 18 -16.66 9.42 0.60
C ARG A 18 -15.33 9.14 1.26
N ALA A 19 -14.24 9.20 0.49
CA ALA A 19 -12.89 9.01 1.03
C ALA A 19 -12.52 10.14 1.97
N ASN A 20 -11.57 9.86 2.87
CA ASN A 20 -10.99 10.88 3.74
C ASN A 20 -10.52 12.06 2.87
N PRO A 21 -10.86 13.31 3.22
CA PRO A 21 -10.53 14.48 2.40
C PRO A 21 -9.04 14.62 2.09
N GLY A 22 -8.16 14.36 3.05
CA GLY A 22 -6.72 14.44 2.85
C GLY A 22 -6.22 13.42 1.82
N VAL A 23 -6.73 12.19 1.90
CA VAL A 23 -6.40 11.12 0.94
C VAL A 23 -6.87 11.52 -0.46
N ARG A 24 -8.10 12.00 -0.56
CA ARG A 24 -8.67 12.41 -1.84
C ARG A 24 -7.88 13.55 -2.47
N GLU A 25 -7.53 14.56 -1.68
CA GLU A 25 -6.72 15.69 -2.15
C GLU A 25 -5.33 15.26 -2.60
N TRP A 26 -4.71 14.34 -1.84
CA TRP A 26 -3.39 13.84 -2.19
C TRP A 26 -3.40 13.12 -3.55
N PHE A 27 -4.36 12.23 -3.78
CA PHE A 27 -4.47 11.53 -5.07
C PHE A 27 -4.79 12.47 -6.22
N ALA A 28 -5.56 13.54 -5.96
CA ALA A 28 -5.89 14.53 -6.99
C ALA A 28 -4.67 15.36 -7.40
N ALA A 29 -3.72 15.54 -6.49
CA ALA A 29 -2.55 16.39 -6.72
C ALA A 29 -1.33 15.62 -7.25
N VAL A 30 -1.20 14.33 -6.94
CA VAL A 30 -0.03 13.53 -7.31
C VAL A 30 -0.14 13.06 -8.76
N ASP A 31 1.02 12.96 -9.44
CA ASP A 31 1.09 12.35 -10.75
C ASP A 31 0.96 10.82 -10.61
N SER A 32 0.03 10.23 -11.34
CA SER A 32 -0.23 8.78 -11.26
C SER A 32 1.00 7.95 -11.62
N GLU A 33 1.89 8.44 -12.47
CA GLU A 33 3.13 7.74 -12.83
C GLU A 33 4.16 7.71 -11.70
N ASP A 34 4.00 8.57 -10.71
CA ASP A 34 4.84 8.57 -9.52
C ASP A 34 4.41 7.53 -8.49
N LEU A 35 3.28 6.86 -8.70
CA LEU A 35 2.72 5.88 -7.76
C LEU A 35 3.17 4.46 -8.12
N ALA A 36 3.52 3.68 -7.10
CA ALA A 36 3.84 2.27 -7.22
C ALA A 36 3.10 1.48 -6.14
N LEU A 37 2.84 0.21 -6.41
CA LEU A 37 2.27 -0.72 -5.43
C LEU A 37 3.19 -1.92 -5.27
N SER A 38 3.32 -2.38 -4.03
CA SER A 38 3.90 -3.70 -3.76
C SER A 38 2.90 -4.79 -4.12
N VAL A 39 3.42 -5.94 -4.56
CA VAL A 39 2.59 -7.15 -4.72
C VAL A 39 1.89 -7.54 -3.42
N LEU A 40 2.41 -7.11 -2.27
CA LEU A 40 1.78 -7.32 -0.96
C LEU A 40 0.41 -6.66 -0.88
N VAL A 41 0.25 -5.48 -1.48
CA VAL A 41 -1.04 -4.78 -1.51
C VAL A 41 -2.06 -5.60 -2.29
N LEU A 42 -1.66 -6.16 -3.43
CA LEU A 42 -2.55 -7.03 -4.21
C LEU A 42 -2.97 -8.26 -3.40
N GLY A 43 -2.03 -8.86 -2.66
CA GLY A 43 -2.33 -9.99 -1.80
C GLY A 43 -3.31 -9.66 -0.70
N GLU A 44 -3.11 -8.53 -0.01
CA GLU A 44 -4.02 -8.09 1.05
C GLU A 44 -5.43 -7.78 0.52
N LEU A 45 -5.51 -7.12 -0.63
CA LEU A 45 -6.78 -6.81 -1.27
C LEU A 45 -7.49 -8.10 -1.74
N ARG A 46 -6.75 -9.06 -2.29
CA ARG A 46 -7.31 -10.36 -2.68
C ARG A 46 -7.83 -11.14 -1.47
N LEU A 47 -7.09 -11.10 -0.36
CA LEU A 47 -7.57 -11.70 0.88
C LEU A 47 -8.90 -11.09 1.32
N GLY A 48 -9.04 -9.78 1.20
CA GLY A 48 -10.31 -9.08 1.48
C GLY A 48 -11.44 -9.56 0.59
N VAL A 49 -11.19 -9.74 -0.72
CA VAL A 49 -12.17 -10.28 -1.66
C VAL A 49 -12.63 -11.68 -1.24
N LEU A 50 -11.67 -12.56 -0.97
CA LEU A 50 -11.97 -13.97 -0.65
C LEU A 50 -12.74 -14.10 0.67
N ARG A 51 -12.42 -13.27 1.66
CA ARG A 51 -13.17 -13.23 2.92
C ARG A 51 -14.60 -12.72 2.73
N LEU A 52 -14.75 -11.66 1.93
CA LEU A 52 -16.06 -11.08 1.64
C LEU A 52 -16.96 -12.06 0.86
N GLU A 53 -16.36 -12.84 -0.04
CA GLU A 53 -17.08 -13.84 -0.86
C GLU A 53 -17.87 -14.83 -0.01
N ARG A 54 -17.38 -15.14 1.19
CA ARG A 54 -18.01 -16.10 2.09
C ARG A 54 -19.33 -15.61 2.69
N ARG A 55 -19.53 -14.28 2.75
CA ARG A 55 -20.74 -13.70 3.35
C ARG A 55 -21.55 -12.82 2.41
N ASP A 56 -20.94 -12.28 1.36
CA ASP A 56 -21.59 -11.40 0.39
C ASP A 56 -20.94 -11.57 -0.99
N PRO A 57 -21.33 -12.63 -1.75
CA PRO A 57 -20.73 -12.89 -3.06
C PRO A 57 -20.89 -11.75 -4.06
N ALA A 58 -22.00 -11.02 -4.04
CA ALA A 58 -22.24 -9.91 -4.95
C ALA A 58 -21.26 -8.76 -4.68
N ALA A 59 -21.10 -8.37 -3.41
CA ALA A 59 -20.14 -7.35 -3.03
C ALA A 59 -18.71 -7.78 -3.35
N ALA A 60 -18.38 -9.06 -3.13
CA ALA A 60 -17.06 -9.61 -3.46
C ALA A 60 -16.78 -9.53 -4.96
N ALA A 61 -17.78 -9.77 -5.81
CA ALA A 61 -17.62 -9.65 -7.27
C ALA A 61 -17.27 -8.21 -7.68
N HIS A 62 -17.93 -7.22 -7.09
CA HIS A 62 -17.63 -5.81 -7.35
C HIS A 62 -16.21 -5.45 -6.90
N LEU A 63 -15.82 -5.91 -5.72
CA LEU A 63 -14.48 -5.66 -5.18
C LEU A 63 -13.41 -6.34 -6.05
N SER A 64 -13.67 -7.57 -6.51
CA SER A 64 -12.76 -8.29 -7.40
C SER A 64 -12.59 -7.58 -8.74
N SER A 65 -13.66 -7.03 -9.30
CA SER A 65 -13.58 -6.25 -10.55
C SER A 65 -12.75 -4.99 -10.36
N TRP A 66 -12.92 -4.28 -9.25
CA TRP A 66 -12.11 -3.12 -8.91
C TRP A 66 -10.64 -3.50 -8.77
N LEU A 67 -10.34 -4.61 -8.10
CA LEU A 67 -8.95 -5.09 -7.92
C LEU A 67 -8.30 -5.39 -9.28
N THR A 68 -9.04 -5.99 -10.21
CA THR A 68 -8.54 -6.24 -11.56
C THR A 68 -8.19 -4.93 -12.27
N ARG A 69 -9.04 -3.92 -12.15
CA ARG A 69 -8.76 -2.59 -12.74
C ARG A 69 -7.56 -1.93 -12.09
N LEU A 70 -7.42 -2.05 -10.78
CA LEU A 70 -6.28 -1.52 -10.05
C LEU A 70 -4.97 -2.14 -10.55
N GLU A 71 -4.94 -3.47 -10.66
CA GLU A 71 -3.75 -4.18 -11.13
C GLU A 71 -3.36 -3.74 -12.54
N ARG A 72 -4.33 -3.55 -13.42
CA ARG A 72 -4.08 -3.04 -14.77
C ARG A 72 -3.56 -1.61 -14.76
N ALA A 73 -4.11 -0.76 -13.91
CA ALA A 73 -3.70 0.64 -13.79
C ALA A 73 -2.24 0.78 -13.34
N TYR A 74 -1.78 -0.15 -12.50
CA TYR A 74 -0.41 -0.16 -12.00
C TYR A 74 0.53 -1.06 -12.78
N ARG A 75 0.12 -1.56 -13.94
CA ARG A 75 0.98 -2.41 -14.78
C ARG A 75 2.30 -1.66 -15.08
N GLY A 76 3.44 -2.34 -14.82
CA GLY A 76 4.76 -1.73 -14.94
C GLY A 76 5.22 -0.97 -13.69
N ARG A 77 4.33 -0.79 -12.71
CA ARG A 77 4.63 -0.11 -11.45
C ARG A 77 4.25 -0.98 -10.24
N LEU A 78 4.20 -2.29 -10.44
CA LEU A 78 4.06 -3.28 -9.37
C LEU A 78 5.45 -3.73 -8.96
N VAL A 79 5.74 -3.66 -7.66
CA VAL A 79 7.07 -3.93 -7.13
C VAL A 79 7.06 -5.26 -6.38
N PRO A 80 7.92 -6.20 -6.76
CA PRO A 80 7.97 -7.52 -6.11
C PRO A 80 8.68 -7.48 -4.76
N VAL A 81 8.45 -8.52 -3.96
CA VAL A 81 9.24 -8.79 -2.76
C VAL A 81 10.33 -9.79 -3.16
N ASP A 82 11.52 -9.28 -3.40
CA ASP A 82 12.68 -10.06 -3.80
C ASP A 82 13.69 -10.20 -2.66
N SER A 83 14.86 -10.80 -2.95
CA SER A 83 15.88 -11.02 -1.93
C SER A 83 16.46 -9.72 -1.37
N ALA A 84 16.56 -8.67 -2.18
CA ALA A 84 17.02 -7.36 -1.70
C ALA A 84 16.04 -6.77 -0.69
N VAL A 85 14.74 -6.90 -0.96
CA VAL A 85 13.68 -6.44 -0.04
C VAL A 85 13.73 -7.23 1.27
N THR A 86 13.88 -8.55 1.23
CA THR A 86 13.90 -9.35 2.45
C THR A 86 15.15 -9.09 3.29
N GLU A 87 16.30 -8.83 2.66
CA GLU A 87 17.51 -8.42 3.37
C GLU A 87 17.30 -7.08 4.08
N ALA A 88 16.74 -6.09 3.40
CA ALA A 88 16.42 -4.80 3.99
C ALA A 88 15.40 -4.95 5.13
N TRP A 89 14.38 -5.79 4.94
CA TRP A 89 13.38 -6.09 5.95
C TRP A 89 14.00 -6.65 7.23
N ALA A 90 14.92 -7.60 7.09
CA ALA A 90 15.60 -8.18 8.24
C ALA A 90 16.36 -7.10 9.03
N ARG A 91 17.06 -6.20 8.33
CA ARG A 91 17.81 -5.11 8.97
C ARG A 91 16.89 -4.14 9.70
N LEU A 92 15.72 -3.82 9.15
CA LEU A 92 14.77 -2.92 9.80
C LEU A 92 14.21 -3.48 11.12
N ASN A 93 14.19 -4.80 11.26
CA ASN A 93 13.63 -5.48 12.41
C ASN A 93 14.64 -5.80 13.52
N VAL A 94 15.91 -5.43 13.36
CA VAL A 94 16.96 -5.78 14.32
C VAL A 94 16.76 -5.12 15.68
N SER A 95 16.38 -3.85 15.71
CA SER A 95 16.24 -3.07 16.96
C SER A 95 14.98 -3.43 17.73
N ARG A 96 13.91 -3.74 17.03
CA ARG A 96 12.63 -4.16 17.60
C ARG A 96 11.80 -4.83 16.52
N PRO A 97 10.90 -5.75 16.90
CA PRO A 97 9.98 -6.33 15.93
C PRO A 97 9.00 -5.28 15.44
N LEU A 98 8.77 -5.24 14.13
CA LEU A 98 7.82 -4.35 13.47
C LEU A 98 6.66 -5.18 12.91
N PRO A 99 5.49 -4.58 12.65
CA PRO A 99 4.41 -5.28 11.94
C PRO A 99 4.93 -5.82 10.62
N VAL A 100 4.63 -7.10 10.31
CA VAL A 100 5.29 -7.82 9.21
C VAL A 100 5.04 -7.16 7.85
N ILE A 101 3.78 -6.96 7.48
CA ILE A 101 3.45 -6.40 6.16
C ILE A 101 3.91 -4.95 6.05
N ASP A 102 3.67 -4.13 7.09
CA ASP A 102 4.09 -2.74 7.08
C ASP A 102 5.61 -2.61 6.92
N SER A 103 6.37 -3.45 7.64
CA SER A 103 7.83 -3.39 7.55
C SER A 103 8.37 -3.96 6.24
N LEU A 104 7.68 -4.93 5.62
CA LEU A 104 8.03 -5.39 4.28
C LEU A 104 7.80 -4.29 3.25
N GLN A 105 6.74 -3.50 3.39
CA GLN A 105 6.51 -2.36 2.52
C GLN A 105 7.55 -1.25 2.74
N ALA A 106 7.90 -0.99 4.00
CA ALA A 106 8.97 -0.04 4.31
C ALA A 106 10.31 -0.48 3.70
N ALA A 107 10.64 -1.77 3.78
CA ALA A 107 11.84 -2.33 3.17
C ALA A 107 11.81 -2.18 1.64
N THR A 108 10.65 -2.42 1.02
CA THR A 108 10.45 -2.25 -0.41
C THR A 108 10.71 -0.79 -0.81
N ALA A 109 10.13 0.15 -0.09
CA ALA A 109 10.34 1.58 -0.34
C ALA A 109 11.82 1.95 -0.19
N LYS A 110 12.50 1.42 0.83
CA LYS A 110 13.92 1.68 1.04
C LYS A 110 14.78 1.21 -0.12
N VAL A 111 14.57 -0.03 -0.58
CA VAL A 111 15.34 -0.61 -1.69
C VAL A 111 15.18 0.21 -2.97
N HIS A 112 13.99 0.71 -3.22
CA HIS A 112 13.67 1.44 -4.45
C HIS A 112 13.76 2.96 -4.32
N GLY A 113 14.16 3.46 -3.16
CA GLY A 113 14.30 4.92 -2.94
C GLY A 113 12.97 5.67 -2.98
N LEU A 114 11.90 5.04 -2.52
CA LEU A 114 10.55 5.60 -2.54
C LEU A 114 10.12 6.09 -1.15
N THR A 115 9.13 7.00 -1.12
CA THR A 115 8.43 7.36 0.10
C THR A 115 7.27 6.39 0.29
N LEU A 116 7.15 5.81 1.47
CA LEU A 116 6.01 4.96 1.81
C LEU A 116 4.84 5.82 2.24
N VAL A 117 3.73 5.71 1.53
CA VAL A 117 2.49 6.45 1.81
C VAL A 117 1.55 5.53 2.59
N THR A 118 1.37 5.82 3.87
CA THR A 118 0.66 4.93 4.80
C THR A 118 0.01 5.73 5.92
N ARG A 119 -1.07 5.19 6.47
CA ARG A 119 -1.66 5.71 7.69
C ARG A 119 -0.85 5.32 8.93
N ASN A 120 -0.11 4.21 8.86
CA ASN A 120 0.53 3.56 10.00
C ASN A 120 1.94 4.11 10.31
N VAL A 121 2.11 5.42 10.23
CA VAL A 121 3.42 6.06 10.46
C VAL A 121 3.94 5.84 11.88
N ASP A 122 3.04 5.76 12.87
CA ASP A 122 3.44 5.57 14.27
C ASP A 122 4.08 4.18 14.49
N ASP A 123 3.55 3.14 13.82
CA ASP A 123 4.08 1.78 13.91
C ASP A 123 5.49 1.65 13.32
N LEU A 124 5.87 2.58 12.45
CA LEU A 124 7.15 2.60 11.75
C LEU A 124 8.06 3.73 12.23
N GLU A 125 7.75 4.32 13.38
CA GLU A 125 8.57 5.41 13.95
C GLU A 125 10.01 4.97 14.12
N GLY A 126 10.95 5.81 13.70
CA GLY A 126 12.37 5.54 13.79
C GLY A 126 12.95 4.72 12.66
N VAL A 127 12.12 4.21 11.75
CA VAL A 127 12.56 3.46 10.58
C VAL A 127 13.19 4.43 9.57
N ASP A 128 14.33 4.05 9.00
CA ASP A 128 15.07 4.88 8.04
C ASP A 128 14.45 4.78 6.64
N VAL A 129 13.20 5.25 6.52
CA VAL A 129 12.43 5.30 5.27
C VAL A 129 11.55 6.54 5.33
N PRO A 130 11.50 7.36 4.26
CA PRO A 130 10.56 8.48 4.25
C PRO A 130 9.12 7.98 4.31
N LEU A 131 8.34 8.54 5.22
CA LEU A 131 6.94 8.20 5.42
C LEU A 131 6.05 9.41 5.14
N LEU A 132 4.87 9.17 4.59
CA LEU A 132 3.87 10.19 4.34
C LEU A 132 2.50 9.64 4.72
N ASN A 133 1.81 10.33 5.62
CA ASN A 133 0.42 10.00 5.96
C ASN A 133 -0.50 11.02 5.27
N PRO A 134 -1.26 10.62 4.24
CA PRO A 134 -2.14 11.55 3.52
C PRO A 134 -3.46 11.81 4.23
N PHE A 135 -3.80 11.02 5.25
CA PHE A 135 -5.07 11.19 5.96
C PHE A 135 -5.11 12.51 6.71
N SER A 136 -6.25 13.20 6.65
CA SER A 136 -6.55 14.38 7.43
C SER A 136 -7.39 14.03 8.65
N GLY A 137 -7.23 14.78 9.72
CA GLY A 137 -7.91 14.54 10.98
C GLY A 137 -7.26 13.50 11.84
#